data_fb3b906f4b76b0f2111f932bb105158a
#
_entry.id   fb3b906f4b76b0f2111f932bb105158a
#
_cell.length_a   1.000
_cell.length_b   1.000
_cell.length_c   1.000
_cell.angle_alpha   90.00
_cell.angle_beta   90.00
_cell.angle_gamma   90.00
#
_symmetry.space_group_name_H-M   'P 1'
#
loop_
_entity.id
_entity.type
_entity.pdbx_description
1 polymer ?
#
loop_
_entity_poly.entity_id
_entity_poly.type
_entity_poly.pdbx_seq_one_letter_code
_entity_poly.pdbx_strand_id
1 'polypeptide(L)'
;MRSLFRKAIAVFLLAPGLCAMLQAQKNRDPLNEDEVDQIREVRDQPVARVKLYQKFIQQRIDEIKEIGPNPKAEDRKAALRAKLEEFTRLSDELQDNLDTFDEAHADIRKALKDLVPASAKWPDILNQTGTDPAYDFSRKTAVDAADSTSEEAKKLLEAQQKYFTEHKDEANKNGTGPG
;
A
#
# COMPACT_ATOMS: atom_id res chain seq x y z
N MET A 1 5.25 58.74 -53.84
CA MET A 1 6.64 58.62 -53.43
C MET A 1 6.65 58.29 -51.92
N ARG A 2 7.31 57.20 -51.53
CA ARG A 2 7.71 56.78 -50.21
C ARG A 2 6.55 56.36 -49.23
N SER A 3 6.19 55.12 -49.36
CA SER A 3 5.55 54.27 -48.42
C SER A 3 6.42 53.99 -47.18
N LEU A 4 5.86 54.09 -46.01
CA LEU A 4 6.50 53.59 -44.80
C LEU A 4 5.62 52.50 -44.17
N PHE A 5 6.04 51.29 -44.42
CA PHE A 5 5.51 50.08 -43.77
C PHE A 5 5.91 50.14 -42.28
N ARG A 6 4.92 50.23 -41.40
CA ARG A 6 5.09 49.97 -39.97
C ARG A 6 4.67 48.52 -39.68
N LYS A 7 5.67 47.66 -39.52
CA LYS A 7 5.48 46.29 -39.04
C LYS A 7 5.15 46.34 -37.53
N ALA A 8 3.94 45.98 -37.19
CA ALA A 8 3.56 45.69 -35.81
C ALA A 8 4.06 44.30 -35.42
N ILE A 9 5.02 44.25 -34.49
CA ILE A 9 5.49 43.01 -33.86
C ILE A 9 4.54 42.74 -32.69
N ALA A 10 3.66 41.73 -32.85
CA ALA A 10 2.88 41.18 -31.76
C ALA A 10 3.77 40.25 -30.92
N VAL A 11 4.18 40.73 -29.76
CA VAL A 11 4.87 39.90 -28.77
C VAL A 11 3.85 39.00 -28.08
N PHE A 12 3.90 37.74 -28.42
CA PHE A 12 3.11 36.69 -27.79
C PHE A 12 3.82 36.29 -26.48
N LEU A 13 3.41 36.89 -25.36
CA LEU A 13 3.83 36.46 -24.02
C LEU A 13 3.11 35.14 -23.69
N LEU A 14 3.76 34.03 -23.99
CA LEU A 14 3.38 32.73 -23.50
C LEU A 14 3.60 32.69 -21.98
N ALA A 15 2.55 32.52 -21.23
CA ALA A 15 2.59 32.36 -19.79
C ALA A 15 3.12 30.93 -19.44
N PRO A 16 4.26 30.82 -18.74
CA PRO A 16 4.74 29.54 -18.22
C PRO A 16 4.13 29.32 -16.81
N GLY A 17 2.83 29.10 -16.74
CA GLY A 17 2.14 29.03 -15.44
C GLY A 17 1.43 27.70 -15.13
N LEU A 18 1.36 26.75 -16.07
CA LEU A 18 0.51 25.56 -15.90
C LEU A 18 1.24 24.25 -15.60
N CYS A 19 2.57 24.23 -15.55
CA CYS A 19 3.33 23.00 -15.28
C CYS A 19 3.68 22.75 -13.81
N ALA A 20 3.37 23.67 -12.90
CA ALA A 20 3.78 23.55 -11.49
C ALA A 20 2.81 22.74 -10.61
N MET A 21 1.61 22.39 -11.09
CA MET A 21 0.61 21.68 -10.29
C MET A 21 0.67 20.14 -10.41
N LEU A 22 1.48 19.59 -11.32
CA LEU A 22 1.59 18.14 -11.56
C LEU A 22 2.73 17.45 -10.79
N GLN A 23 3.52 18.19 -10.00
CA GLN A 23 4.68 17.62 -9.29
C GLN A 23 4.45 17.41 -7.78
N ALA A 24 3.26 17.63 -7.25
CA ALA A 24 3.01 17.52 -5.81
C ALA A 24 2.48 16.15 -5.35
N GLN A 25 2.30 15.19 -6.23
CA GLN A 25 2.20 13.77 -5.86
C GLN A 25 3.58 13.11 -5.96
N LYS A 26 4.53 13.63 -5.19
CA LYS A 26 5.71 12.87 -4.84
C LYS A 26 5.18 11.61 -4.14
N ASN A 27 5.37 10.44 -4.76
CA ASN A 27 5.14 9.14 -4.12
C ASN A 27 5.81 9.19 -2.75
N ARG A 28 5.05 9.52 -1.71
CA ARG A 28 5.56 9.37 -0.35
C ARG A 28 5.64 7.86 -0.15
N ASP A 29 6.82 7.40 0.16
CA ASP A 29 7.03 6.04 0.62
C ASP A 29 5.97 5.75 1.71
N PRO A 30 5.19 4.68 1.63
CA PRO A 30 4.19 4.34 2.65
C PRO A 30 4.84 3.95 3.98
N LEU A 31 6.13 3.62 3.95
CA LEU A 31 6.96 3.29 5.10
C LEU A 31 7.70 4.55 5.59
N ASN A 32 7.77 4.74 6.89
CA ASN A 32 8.69 5.70 7.48
C ASN A 32 10.12 5.13 7.56
N GLU A 33 11.11 5.97 7.92
CA GLU A 33 12.52 5.56 7.94
C GLU A 33 12.77 4.34 8.86
N ASP A 34 12.17 4.31 10.04
CA ASP A 34 12.29 3.19 10.99
C ASP A 34 11.65 1.90 10.46
N GLU A 35 10.52 2.01 9.77
CA GLU A 35 9.85 0.87 9.13
C GLU A 35 10.68 0.31 7.97
N VAL A 36 11.29 1.20 7.15
CA VAL A 36 12.23 0.81 6.08
C VAL A 36 13.41 0.05 6.64
N ASP A 37 14.01 0.52 7.74
CA ASP A 37 15.14 -0.15 8.38
C ASP A 37 14.74 -1.52 8.95
N GLN A 38 13.57 -1.64 9.60
CA GLN A 38 13.04 -2.93 10.04
C GLN A 38 12.85 -3.93 8.88
N ILE A 39 12.34 -3.47 7.71
CA ILE A 39 12.20 -4.32 6.52
C ILE A 39 13.56 -4.77 5.99
N ARG A 40 14.58 -3.89 6.02
CA ARG A 40 15.95 -4.24 5.59
C ARG A 40 16.59 -5.32 6.48
N GLU A 41 16.38 -5.23 7.79
CA GLU A 41 16.90 -6.21 8.76
C GLU A 41 16.37 -7.63 8.51
N VAL A 42 15.16 -7.76 8.01
CA VAL A 42 14.50 -9.06 7.74
C VAL A 42 14.42 -9.42 6.25
N ARG A 43 15.21 -8.78 5.39
CA ARG A 43 15.09 -8.96 3.95
C ARG A 43 15.22 -10.42 3.50
N ASP A 44 16.03 -11.22 4.18
CA ASP A 44 16.28 -12.63 3.90
C ASP A 44 15.45 -13.56 4.81
N GLN A 45 14.41 -13.04 5.48
CA GLN A 45 13.54 -13.76 6.40
C GLN A 45 12.07 -13.62 5.97
N PRO A 46 11.57 -14.43 5.01
CA PRO A 46 10.26 -14.29 4.42
C PRO A 46 9.11 -14.19 5.44
N VAL A 47 9.09 -15.09 6.43
CA VAL A 47 8.05 -15.09 7.48
C VAL A 47 8.06 -13.80 8.31
N ALA A 48 9.25 -13.32 8.70
CA ALA A 48 9.39 -12.08 9.48
C ALA A 48 8.97 -10.87 8.65
N ARG A 49 9.34 -10.84 7.37
CA ARG A 49 9.01 -9.74 6.46
C ARG A 49 7.50 -9.63 6.24
N VAL A 50 6.79 -10.72 5.98
CA VAL A 50 5.32 -10.72 5.87
C VAL A 50 4.67 -10.22 7.16
N LYS A 51 5.18 -10.66 8.33
CA LYS A 51 4.66 -10.20 9.63
C LYS A 51 4.89 -8.71 9.88
N LEU A 52 6.00 -8.16 9.41
CA LEU A 52 6.25 -6.71 9.52
C LEU A 52 5.28 -5.92 8.65
N TYR A 53 5.06 -6.30 7.38
CA TYR A 53 4.05 -5.64 6.55
C TYR A 53 2.66 -5.73 7.16
N GLN A 54 2.26 -6.90 7.67
CA GLN A 54 0.99 -7.06 8.38
C GLN A 54 0.90 -6.10 9.59
N LYS A 55 1.97 -5.95 10.38
CA LYS A 55 2.03 -5.01 11.50
C LYS A 55 1.85 -3.57 11.04
N PHE A 56 2.55 -3.14 9.99
CA PHE A 56 2.47 -1.77 9.49
C PHE A 56 1.10 -1.46 8.88
N ILE A 57 0.52 -2.39 8.14
CA ILE A 57 -0.86 -2.28 7.64
C ILE A 57 -1.84 -2.16 8.81
N GLN A 58 -1.68 -2.97 9.86
CA GLN A 58 -2.55 -2.88 11.04
C GLN A 58 -2.42 -1.52 11.74
N GLN A 59 -1.23 -0.94 11.81
CA GLN A 59 -1.04 0.41 12.34
C GLN A 59 -1.82 1.46 11.53
N ARG A 60 -1.79 1.38 10.19
CA ARG A 60 -2.58 2.28 9.32
C ARG A 60 -4.09 2.09 9.53
N ILE A 61 -4.54 0.85 9.71
CA ILE A 61 -5.95 0.53 10.06
C ILE A 61 -6.35 1.18 11.39
N ASP A 62 -5.49 1.12 12.40
CA ASP A 62 -5.80 1.68 13.72
C ASP A 62 -5.79 3.21 13.67
N GLU A 63 -4.86 3.85 12.95
CA GLU A 63 -4.87 5.29 12.68
C GLU A 63 -6.14 5.72 11.91
N ILE A 64 -6.58 4.97 10.91
CA ILE A 64 -7.83 5.22 10.17
C ILE A 64 -9.04 5.18 11.11
N LYS A 65 -9.10 4.20 12.02
CA LYS A 65 -10.16 4.12 13.03
C LYS A 65 -10.17 5.31 13.98
N GLU A 66 -9.01 5.79 14.39
CA GLU A 66 -8.89 6.95 15.29
C GLU A 66 -9.32 8.26 14.61
N ILE A 67 -8.94 8.44 13.35
CA ILE A 67 -9.30 9.63 12.56
C ILE A 67 -10.82 9.62 12.25
N GLY A 68 -11.39 8.46 11.96
CA GLY A 68 -12.76 8.29 11.49
C GLY A 68 -13.84 8.97 12.33
N PRO A 69 -13.89 8.81 13.67
CA PRO A 69 -14.94 9.34 14.52
C PRO A 69 -14.80 10.84 14.88
N ASN A 70 -13.68 11.50 14.60
CA ASN A 70 -13.43 12.86 15.02
C ASN A 70 -13.85 13.90 13.97
N PRO A 71 -15.12 14.43 14.01
CA PRO A 71 -15.63 15.35 12.98
C PRO A 71 -15.03 16.77 13.05
N LYS A 72 -14.29 17.10 14.11
CA LYS A 72 -13.81 18.46 14.39
C LYS A 72 -12.36 18.72 13.97
N ALA A 73 -11.62 17.70 13.53
CA ALA A 73 -10.28 17.89 13.01
C ALA A 73 -10.36 18.63 11.67
N GLU A 74 -9.82 19.84 11.60
CA GLU A 74 -9.85 20.71 10.41
C GLU A 74 -9.24 20.01 9.19
N ASP A 75 -8.24 19.16 9.40
CA ASP A 75 -7.57 18.38 8.37
C ASP A 75 -8.00 16.90 8.30
N ARG A 76 -9.10 16.52 8.99
CA ARG A 76 -9.54 15.12 9.08
C ARG A 76 -9.63 14.42 7.70
N LYS A 77 -10.24 15.09 6.73
CA LYS A 77 -10.48 14.50 5.40
C LYS A 77 -9.16 14.25 4.67
N ALA A 78 -8.22 15.18 4.75
CA ALA A 78 -6.91 15.04 4.14
C ALA A 78 -6.08 13.96 4.87
N ALA A 79 -6.13 13.91 6.19
CA ALA A 79 -5.45 12.89 7.00
C ALA A 79 -6.01 11.48 6.70
N LEU A 80 -7.33 11.34 6.66
CA LEU A 80 -7.98 10.08 6.33
C LEU A 80 -7.62 9.61 4.92
N ARG A 81 -7.68 10.51 3.94
CA ARG A 81 -7.24 10.22 2.57
C ARG A 81 -5.79 9.73 2.53
N ALA A 82 -4.86 10.43 3.20
CA ALA A 82 -3.46 10.06 3.23
C ALA A 82 -3.25 8.65 3.82
N LYS A 83 -3.94 8.32 4.92
CA LYS A 83 -3.84 7.00 5.56
C LYS A 83 -4.46 5.88 4.72
N LEU A 84 -5.54 6.14 4.01
CA LEU A 84 -6.12 5.19 3.04
C LEU A 84 -5.15 4.92 1.87
N GLU A 85 -4.46 5.95 1.38
CA GLU A 85 -3.45 5.83 0.33
C GLU A 85 -2.18 5.09 0.83
N GLU A 86 -1.75 5.33 2.08
CA GLU A 86 -0.66 4.55 2.70
C GLU A 86 -1.04 3.08 2.85
N PHE A 87 -2.24 2.79 3.35
CA PHE A 87 -2.77 1.42 3.45
C PHE A 87 -2.74 0.70 2.10
N THR A 88 -3.26 1.33 1.04
CA THR A 88 -3.28 0.73 -0.30
C THR A 88 -1.86 0.35 -0.75
N ARG A 89 -0.91 1.29 -0.67
CA ARG A 89 0.46 1.02 -1.11
C ARG A 89 1.16 -0.07 -0.28
N LEU A 90 0.94 -0.10 1.04
CA LEU A 90 1.47 -1.18 1.88
C LEU A 90 0.86 -2.54 1.55
N SER A 91 -0.43 -2.57 1.18
CA SER A 91 -1.09 -3.79 0.73
C SER A 91 -0.53 -4.28 -0.60
N ASP A 92 -0.30 -3.37 -1.55
CA ASP A 92 0.34 -3.69 -2.83
C ASP A 92 1.76 -4.24 -2.63
N GLU A 93 2.58 -3.59 -1.79
CA GLU A 93 3.93 -4.09 -1.47
C GLU A 93 3.91 -5.44 -0.76
N LEU A 94 2.92 -5.69 0.11
CA LEU A 94 2.75 -7.01 0.72
C LEU A 94 2.45 -8.07 -0.34
N GLN A 95 1.54 -7.80 -1.28
CA GLN A 95 1.20 -8.72 -2.37
C GLN A 95 2.42 -9.04 -3.22
N ASP A 96 3.20 -8.04 -3.64
CA ASP A 96 4.45 -8.24 -4.39
C ASP A 96 5.44 -9.15 -3.63
N ASN A 97 5.49 -9.03 -2.29
CA ASN A 97 6.32 -9.92 -1.47
C ASN A 97 5.75 -11.33 -1.38
N LEU A 98 4.43 -11.49 -1.26
CA LEU A 98 3.78 -12.80 -1.25
C LEU A 98 4.04 -13.56 -2.55
N ASP A 99 3.89 -12.89 -3.70
CA ASP A 99 4.20 -13.45 -5.02
C ASP A 99 5.68 -13.88 -5.11
N THR A 100 6.59 -13.00 -4.71
CA THR A 100 8.03 -13.29 -4.72
C THR A 100 8.36 -14.52 -3.87
N PHE A 101 7.74 -14.67 -2.71
CA PHE A 101 7.96 -15.80 -1.81
C PHE A 101 7.32 -17.09 -2.31
N ASP A 102 6.18 -16.99 -3.02
CA ASP A 102 5.57 -18.14 -3.66
C ASP A 102 6.41 -18.67 -4.82
N GLU A 103 6.87 -17.78 -5.70
CA GLU A 103 7.78 -18.14 -6.80
C GLU A 103 9.08 -18.78 -6.31
N ALA A 104 9.61 -18.33 -5.17
CA ALA A 104 10.79 -18.87 -4.53
C ALA A 104 10.52 -20.15 -3.70
N HIS A 105 9.29 -20.62 -3.63
CA HIS A 105 8.86 -21.72 -2.74
C HIS A 105 9.30 -21.52 -1.29
N ALA A 106 9.28 -20.26 -0.81
CA ALA A 106 9.56 -19.96 0.57
C ALA A 106 8.37 -20.36 1.47
N ASP A 107 8.64 -21.12 2.53
CA ASP A 107 7.58 -21.54 3.46
C ASP A 107 7.15 -20.39 4.37
N ILE A 108 6.10 -19.68 3.98
CA ILE A 108 5.53 -18.55 4.73
C ILE A 108 4.19 -18.90 5.40
N ARG A 109 3.81 -20.18 5.44
CA ARG A 109 2.54 -20.65 6.04
C ARG A 109 2.31 -20.14 7.46
N LYS A 110 3.39 -19.96 8.25
CA LYS A 110 3.30 -19.42 9.60
C LYS A 110 2.82 -17.96 9.62
N ALA A 111 3.27 -17.14 8.67
CA ALA A 111 2.81 -15.76 8.57
C ALA A 111 1.40 -15.69 7.95
N LEU A 112 1.12 -16.50 6.94
CA LEU A 112 -0.20 -16.55 6.28
C LEU A 112 -1.32 -16.95 7.25
N LYS A 113 -1.06 -17.84 8.22
CA LYS A 113 -2.03 -18.21 9.26
C LYS A 113 -2.46 -17.02 10.13
N ASP A 114 -1.58 -16.06 10.32
CA ASP A 114 -1.88 -14.83 11.05
C ASP A 114 -2.52 -13.77 10.12
N LEU A 115 -2.05 -13.68 8.86
CA LEU A 115 -2.50 -12.71 7.88
C LEU A 115 -3.95 -12.96 7.44
N VAL A 116 -4.33 -14.19 7.13
CA VAL A 116 -5.67 -14.55 6.63
C VAL A 116 -6.79 -14.03 7.54
N PRO A 117 -6.82 -14.33 8.84
CA PRO A 117 -7.88 -13.82 9.71
C PRO A 117 -7.78 -12.32 10.00
N ALA A 118 -6.62 -11.69 9.82
CA ALA A 118 -6.45 -10.26 9.97
C ALA A 118 -7.01 -9.52 8.74
N SER A 119 -6.55 -9.89 7.54
CA SER A 119 -6.94 -9.23 6.28
C SER A 119 -8.44 -9.35 5.99
N ALA A 120 -9.08 -10.45 6.36
CA ALA A 120 -10.52 -10.64 6.21
C ALA A 120 -11.39 -9.58 6.93
N LYS A 121 -10.82 -8.83 7.88
CA LYS A 121 -11.54 -7.77 8.62
C LYS A 121 -11.32 -6.38 8.04
N TRP A 122 -10.31 -6.18 7.22
CA TRP A 122 -9.91 -4.85 6.74
C TRP A 122 -10.99 -4.17 5.89
N PRO A 123 -11.66 -4.86 4.92
CA PRO A 123 -12.69 -4.23 4.10
C PRO A 123 -13.83 -3.63 4.93
N ASP A 124 -14.30 -4.36 5.95
CA ASP A 124 -15.38 -3.88 6.82
C ASP A 124 -14.95 -2.63 7.61
N ILE A 125 -13.72 -2.61 8.12
CA ILE A 125 -13.18 -1.47 8.87
C ILE A 125 -13.06 -0.25 7.97
N LEU A 126 -12.52 -0.41 6.77
CA LEU A 126 -12.35 0.67 5.81
C LEU A 126 -13.71 1.24 5.35
N ASN A 127 -14.73 0.39 5.20
CA ASN A 127 -16.07 0.83 4.88
C ASN A 127 -16.75 1.63 6.00
N GLN A 128 -16.36 1.43 7.26
CA GLN A 128 -16.90 2.19 8.40
C GLN A 128 -16.43 3.66 8.44
N THR A 129 -15.45 4.06 7.64
CA THR A 129 -14.99 5.46 7.56
C THR A 129 -16.03 6.42 6.98
N GLY A 130 -17.09 5.88 6.39
CA GLY A 130 -18.15 6.64 5.71
C GLY A 130 -17.74 7.11 4.31
N THR A 131 -18.59 7.91 3.68
CA THR A 131 -18.37 8.41 2.32
C THR A 131 -18.24 9.93 2.35
N ASP A 132 -17.22 10.47 1.67
CA ASP A 132 -17.04 11.90 1.45
C ASP A 132 -16.26 12.10 0.14
N PRO A 133 -16.66 13.02 -0.74
CA PRO A 133 -15.99 13.25 -2.02
C PRO A 133 -14.47 13.48 -1.91
N ALA A 134 -13.98 13.99 -0.76
CA ALA A 134 -12.57 14.28 -0.54
C ALA A 134 -11.70 13.03 -0.42
N TYR A 135 -12.24 11.88 -0.02
CA TYR A 135 -11.50 10.63 0.18
C TYR A 135 -12.22 9.37 -0.34
N ASP A 136 -13.41 9.47 -0.91
CA ASP A 136 -14.19 8.28 -1.32
C ASP A 136 -13.48 7.43 -2.38
N PHE A 137 -12.72 8.06 -3.28
CA PHE A 137 -11.89 7.34 -4.24
C PHE A 137 -10.80 6.51 -3.51
N SER A 138 -10.02 7.14 -2.62
CA SER A 138 -8.97 6.45 -1.86
C SER A 138 -9.55 5.36 -0.95
N ARG A 139 -10.75 5.57 -0.40
CA ARG A 139 -11.46 4.55 0.39
C ARG A 139 -11.83 3.33 -0.45
N LYS A 140 -12.41 3.52 -1.64
CA LYS A 140 -12.76 2.41 -2.53
C LYS A 140 -11.52 1.63 -2.95
N THR A 141 -10.47 2.33 -3.36
CA THR A 141 -9.19 1.69 -3.72
C THR A 141 -8.59 0.90 -2.55
N ALA A 142 -8.67 1.44 -1.33
CA ALA A 142 -8.20 0.74 -0.13
C ALA A 142 -9.05 -0.52 0.18
N VAL A 143 -10.37 -0.45 -0.02
CA VAL A 143 -11.25 -1.63 0.14
C VAL A 143 -10.91 -2.70 -0.89
N ASP A 144 -10.75 -2.30 -2.17
CA ASP A 144 -10.38 -3.24 -3.24
C ASP A 144 -9.03 -3.90 -2.96
N ALA A 145 -8.03 -3.15 -2.48
CA ALA A 145 -6.73 -3.69 -2.08
C ALA A 145 -6.84 -4.65 -0.88
N ALA A 146 -7.69 -4.33 0.09
CA ALA A 146 -7.94 -5.20 1.26
C ALA A 146 -8.59 -6.53 0.86
N ASP A 147 -9.60 -6.48 -0.02
CA ASP A 147 -10.26 -7.67 -0.55
C ASP A 147 -9.28 -8.54 -1.33
N SER A 148 -8.49 -7.93 -2.24
CA SER A 148 -7.46 -8.62 -3.02
C SER A 148 -6.43 -9.30 -2.12
N THR A 149 -5.86 -8.58 -1.14
CA THR A 149 -4.89 -9.15 -0.19
C THR A 149 -5.48 -10.31 0.62
N SER A 150 -6.74 -10.19 1.04
CA SER A 150 -7.42 -11.25 1.81
C SER A 150 -7.61 -12.53 0.98
N GLU A 151 -8.07 -12.38 -0.27
CA GLU A 151 -8.25 -13.52 -1.18
C GLU A 151 -6.93 -14.20 -1.52
N GLU A 152 -5.91 -13.40 -1.81
CA GLU A 152 -4.59 -13.89 -2.16
C GLU A 152 -3.92 -14.63 -1.00
N ALA A 153 -3.90 -14.05 0.19
CA ALA A 153 -3.36 -14.69 1.39
C ALA A 153 -4.02 -16.05 1.66
N LYS A 154 -5.35 -16.14 1.48
CA LYS A 154 -6.08 -17.40 1.63
C LYS A 154 -5.70 -18.42 0.58
N LYS A 155 -5.70 -18.04 -0.71
CA LYS A 155 -5.32 -18.92 -1.83
C LYS A 155 -3.89 -19.42 -1.66
N LEU A 156 -2.98 -18.53 -1.30
CA LEU A 156 -1.58 -18.87 -1.10
C LEU A 156 -1.38 -19.81 0.09
N LEU A 157 -2.10 -19.61 1.21
CA LEU A 157 -2.04 -20.54 2.34
C LEU A 157 -2.49 -21.95 1.94
N GLU A 158 -3.59 -22.08 1.19
CA GLU A 158 -4.10 -23.36 0.70
C GLU A 158 -3.10 -24.03 -0.27
N ALA A 159 -2.53 -23.25 -1.20
CA ALA A 159 -1.53 -23.74 -2.16
C ALA A 159 -0.27 -24.23 -1.45
N GLN A 160 0.28 -23.45 -0.51
CA GLN A 160 1.47 -23.83 0.24
C GLN A 160 1.24 -25.01 1.20
N GLN A 161 0.05 -25.13 1.78
CA GLN A 161 -0.30 -26.32 2.58
C GLN A 161 -0.24 -27.60 1.73
N LYS A 162 -0.76 -27.57 0.50
CA LYS A 162 -0.70 -28.68 -0.44
C LYS A 162 0.75 -28.95 -0.85
N TYR A 163 1.46 -27.93 -1.33
CA TYR A 163 2.85 -28.04 -1.81
C TYR A 163 3.76 -28.67 -0.75
N PHE A 164 3.79 -28.14 0.46
CA PHE A 164 4.66 -28.63 1.55
C PHE A 164 4.17 -29.93 2.22
N THR A 165 2.98 -30.42 1.86
CA THR A 165 2.57 -31.78 2.21
C THR A 165 3.24 -32.81 1.29
N GLU A 166 3.43 -32.44 0.02
CA GLU A 166 4.09 -33.25 -1.01
C GLU A 166 5.63 -33.12 -0.94
N HIS A 167 6.16 -31.94 -0.51
CA HIS A 167 7.58 -31.58 -0.46
C HIS A 167 8.03 -31.31 0.99
N LYS A 168 7.90 -32.29 1.87
CA LYS A 168 8.19 -32.15 3.31
C LYS A 168 9.65 -31.82 3.62
N ASP A 169 10.57 -32.24 2.78
CA ASP A 169 12.00 -31.98 2.91
C ASP A 169 12.38 -30.53 2.58
N GLU A 170 11.53 -29.79 1.88
CA GLU A 170 11.69 -28.36 1.58
C GLU A 170 11.04 -27.47 2.64
N ALA A 171 10.07 -28.01 3.40
CA ALA A 171 9.39 -27.27 4.45
C ALA A 171 10.41 -26.72 5.47
N ASN A 172 10.25 -25.47 5.86
CA ASN A 172 11.10 -24.70 6.79
C ASN A 172 12.54 -24.44 6.37
N LYS A 173 13.02 -24.94 5.22
CA LYS A 173 14.38 -24.62 4.74
C LYS A 173 14.51 -23.19 4.24
N ASN A 174 13.48 -22.68 3.57
CA ASN A 174 13.46 -21.38 2.91
C ASN A 174 12.65 -20.32 3.67
N GLY A 175 12.00 -20.68 4.79
CA GLY A 175 11.10 -19.77 5.54
C GLY A 175 11.62 -19.33 6.89
N THR A 176 12.66 -19.99 7.41
CA THR A 176 13.25 -19.64 8.70
C THR A 176 14.73 -19.29 8.51
N GLY A 177 15.02 -17.99 8.56
CA GLY A 177 16.37 -17.59 8.97
C GLY A 177 16.65 -18.13 10.38
N PRO A 178 17.93 -18.25 10.79
CA PRO A 178 18.29 -18.70 12.13
C PRO A 178 17.58 -17.83 13.17
N GLY A 179 16.78 -18.48 14.05
CA GLY A 179 16.16 -17.85 15.19
C GLY A 179 17.17 -17.42 16.25
#